data_aef2a7a86e1ce64e14dfd7028dcae0c0
#
_entry.id   aef2a7a86e1ce64e14dfd7028dcae0c0
#
_cell.length_a   1.000
_cell.length_b   1.000
_cell.length_c   1.000
_cell.angle_alpha   90.00
_cell.angle_beta   90.00
_cell.angle_gamma   90.00
#
_symmetry.space_group_name_H-M   'P 1'
#
loop_
_entity.id
_entity.type
_entity.pdbx_description
1 polymer ?
#
loop_
_entity_poly.entity_id
_entity_poly.type
_entity_poly.pdbx_seq_one_letter_code
_entity_poly.pdbx_strand_id
1 'polypeptide(L)'
;MAQLWGGRFTKETDQLVYNFNASISFDQKFYKEDIEGSIAHVTMLGKQGIISQAESNDIVACLKQILKEVESGELEISSKYEDIHSFVEATLIDRLGDTGKKLHTGRSRNDQVALDMRLFTRKTVKETDNELKELLAVILKIMKENTQTIMPGFTHLQKAQPITLAHHMGAYFEMFKRDRSRLCDIYKRMNYCPLGSGALAGTTYPLDRDYTAQLLDFYGPTLNSMDGVSDRDYLIEFLSALSTIMMHLSRFSEEIIIWNSNEYQFVEIDDAYSTGSSIMPQKKNPDIAELVRGKTGRVYGALMSLLTTMKGIPLAYNKDMQEDKELAFDAFDTAKGCIALFTGMIDTMKFNKDVMRKSANNGFTNATDAADYLVKKGVPFRDAHGIVGRIVLYGIDKGIAIDDMSIDELKAISPVFEEDVFDAISMETCVSTRCTVGAPSKTSMDKVIAVYDEYMKSNWQDEV
;
A
#
# COMPACT_ATOMS: atom_id res chain seq x y z
N MET A 1 -8.02 13.88 38.91
CA MET A 1 -7.81 12.91 37.85
C MET A 1 -8.81 11.76 38.06
N ALA A 2 -9.63 11.47 37.09
CA ALA A 2 -10.65 10.38 37.21
C ALA A 2 -9.96 9.04 36.89
N GLN A 3 -9.42 8.36 37.91
CA GLN A 3 -8.99 6.98 37.77
C GLN A 3 -10.19 6.06 38.06
N LEU A 4 -10.54 5.22 37.09
CA LEU A 4 -11.62 4.22 37.21
C LEU A 4 -11.16 2.97 38.01
N TRP A 5 -9.87 2.91 38.37
CA TRP A 5 -9.25 1.85 39.16
C TRP A 5 -8.49 2.45 40.37
N GLY A 6 -8.62 1.92 41.55
CA GLY A 6 -7.95 2.54 42.70
C GLY A 6 -8.14 1.85 44.04
N GLY A 7 -9.07 0.90 44.15
CA GLY A 7 -9.47 0.33 45.45
C GLY A 7 -8.38 -0.35 46.27
N ARG A 8 -7.23 -0.74 45.69
CA ARG A 8 -6.09 -1.33 46.37
C ARG A 8 -4.99 -0.35 46.72
N PHE A 9 -4.96 0.81 46.05
CA PHE A 9 -3.82 1.74 46.17
C PHE A 9 -4.04 2.72 47.30
N THR A 10 -2.97 2.93 48.11
CA THR A 10 -2.98 3.81 49.30
C THR A 10 -2.33 5.16 49.05
N LYS A 11 -1.78 5.38 47.85
CA LYS A 11 -1.11 6.61 47.44
C LYS A 11 -1.62 7.03 46.06
N GLU A 12 -1.64 8.33 45.81
CA GLU A 12 -1.90 8.89 44.48
C GLU A 12 -0.77 8.51 43.51
N THR A 13 -1.12 8.31 42.24
CA THR A 13 -0.14 8.05 41.19
C THR A 13 0.69 9.31 40.92
N ASP A 14 2.00 9.16 40.84
CA ASP A 14 2.91 10.24 40.44
C ASP A 14 2.54 10.80 39.08
N GLN A 15 2.59 12.11 38.90
CA GLN A 15 2.17 12.75 37.65
C GLN A 15 3.01 12.36 36.45
N LEU A 16 4.31 12.11 36.63
CA LEU A 16 5.19 11.63 35.55
C LEU A 16 4.81 10.22 35.12
N VAL A 17 4.50 9.34 36.09
CA VAL A 17 4.02 7.97 35.82
C VAL A 17 2.68 8.00 35.09
N TYR A 18 1.76 8.89 35.50
CA TYR A 18 0.48 9.05 34.83
C TYR A 18 0.67 9.47 33.35
N ASN A 19 1.46 10.53 33.13
CA ASN A 19 1.72 11.05 31.79
C ASN A 19 2.44 10.02 30.90
N PHE A 20 3.37 9.24 31.46
CA PHE A 20 4.08 8.20 30.73
C PHE A 20 3.20 7.03 30.31
N ASN A 21 2.19 6.71 31.11
CA ASN A 21 1.23 5.64 30.82
C ASN A 21 0.06 6.06 29.93
N ALA A 22 -0.27 7.35 29.89
CA ALA A 22 -1.42 7.84 29.15
C ALA A 22 -1.26 7.64 27.65
N SER A 23 -2.33 7.18 26.99
CA SER A 23 -2.39 6.91 25.55
C SER A 23 -3.38 7.81 24.80
N ILE A 24 -4.16 8.66 25.51
CA ILE A 24 -5.20 9.49 24.90
C ILE A 24 -4.71 10.35 23.73
N SER A 25 -3.45 10.77 23.74
CA SER A 25 -2.86 11.61 22.68
C SER A 25 -2.84 10.93 21.30
N PHE A 26 -2.80 9.61 21.26
CA PHE A 26 -2.77 8.85 20.03
C PHE A 26 -3.96 7.88 19.88
N ASP A 27 -4.46 7.26 20.96
CA ASP A 27 -5.55 6.29 20.87
C ASP A 27 -6.93 6.94 20.60
N GLN A 28 -7.07 8.25 20.86
CA GLN A 28 -8.24 9.00 20.41
C GLN A 28 -8.54 8.83 18.90
N LYS A 29 -7.56 8.37 18.11
CA LYS A 29 -7.71 8.15 16.66
C LYS A 29 -8.74 7.06 16.33
N PHE A 30 -8.95 6.11 17.23
CA PHE A 30 -9.96 5.05 17.06
C PHE A 30 -11.21 5.23 17.96
N TYR A 31 -11.54 6.47 18.37
CA TYR A 31 -12.73 6.74 19.19
C TYR A 31 -14.02 6.12 18.62
N LYS A 32 -14.11 6.08 17.30
CA LYS A 32 -15.26 5.51 16.59
C LYS A 32 -15.35 4.00 16.79
N GLU A 33 -14.25 3.32 16.64
CA GLU A 33 -14.14 1.88 16.81
C GLU A 33 -14.43 1.46 18.26
N ASP A 34 -13.95 2.22 19.26
CA ASP A 34 -14.28 2.01 20.67
C ASP A 34 -15.78 2.13 20.96
N ILE A 35 -16.43 3.17 20.41
CA ILE A 35 -17.87 3.38 20.59
C ILE A 35 -18.67 2.29 19.86
N GLU A 36 -18.31 1.92 18.65
CA GLU A 36 -18.96 0.85 17.87
C GLU A 36 -18.84 -0.51 18.60
N GLY A 37 -17.65 -0.83 19.10
CA GLY A 37 -17.40 -2.02 19.91
C GLY A 37 -18.23 -2.02 21.21
N SER A 38 -18.32 -0.88 21.88
CA SER A 38 -19.12 -0.69 23.09
C SER A 38 -20.62 -0.85 22.82
N ILE A 39 -21.13 -0.34 21.70
CA ILE A 39 -22.53 -0.52 21.27
C ILE A 39 -22.84 -2.00 21.05
N ALA A 40 -21.96 -2.73 20.33
CA ALA A 40 -22.15 -4.14 20.09
C ALA A 40 -22.13 -4.96 21.39
N HIS A 41 -21.20 -4.65 22.30
CA HIS A 41 -21.10 -5.30 23.61
C HIS A 41 -22.37 -5.13 24.43
N VAL A 42 -22.84 -3.89 24.60
CA VAL A 42 -24.05 -3.59 25.39
C VAL A 42 -25.31 -4.19 24.77
N THR A 43 -25.40 -4.17 23.44
CA THR A 43 -26.52 -4.84 22.72
C THR A 43 -26.56 -6.33 23.05
N MET A 44 -25.41 -6.98 23.07
CA MET A 44 -25.28 -8.39 23.46
C MET A 44 -25.64 -8.60 24.95
N LEU A 45 -25.18 -7.74 25.87
CA LEU A 45 -25.51 -7.84 27.29
C LEU A 45 -27.02 -7.78 27.53
N GLY A 46 -27.73 -6.87 26.83
CA GLY A 46 -29.18 -6.77 26.88
C GLY A 46 -29.88 -8.03 26.36
N LYS A 47 -29.43 -8.53 25.17
CA LYS A 47 -29.97 -9.77 24.58
C LYS A 47 -29.81 -10.98 25.50
N GLN A 48 -28.68 -11.08 26.20
CA GLN A 48 -28.39 -12.17 27.14
C GLN A 48 -29.05 -12.00 28.52
N GLY A 49 -29.74 -10.87 28.76
CA GLY A 49 -30.39 -10.58 30.06
C GLY A 49 -29.39 -10.33 31.19
N ILE A 50 -28.14 -10.05 30.88
CA ILE A 50 -27.12 -9.68 31.88
C ILE A 50 -27.39 -8.29 32.44
N ILE A 51 -27.88 -7.39 31.59
CA ILE A 51 -28.52 -6.14 31.95
C ILE A 51 -29.94 -6.12 31.38
N SER A 52 -30.82 -5.25 31.88
CA SER A 52 -32.16 -5.15 31.31
C SER A 52 -32.13 -4.56 29.90
N GLN A 53 -33.11 -4.91 29.07
CA GLN A 53 -33.20 -4.39 27.71
C GLN A 53 -33.37 -2.83 27.71
N ALA A 54 -34.02 -2.27 28.70
CA ALA A 54 -34.18 -0.83 28.87
C ALA A 54 -32.80 -0.15 29.07
N GLU A 55 -32.01 -0.66 30.01
CA GLU A 55 -30.65 -0.15 30.27
C GLU A 55 -29.74 -0.28 29.05
N SER A 56 -29.81 -1.42 28.34
CA SER A 56 -29.08 -1.61 27.08
C SER A 56 -29.45 -0.54 26.05
N ASN A 57 -30.75 -0.29 25.87
CA ASN A 57 -31.23 0.72 24.92
C ASN A 57 -30.77 2.14 25.29
N ASP A 58 -30.82 2.50 26.58
CA ASP A 58 -30.40 3.81 27.09
C ASP A 58 -28.89 4.02 26.86
N ILE A 59 -28.06 3.00 27.15
CA ILE A 59 -26.60 3.06 26.93
C ILE A 59 -26.30 3.19 25.44
N VAL A 60 -26.92 2.36 24.59
CA VAL A 60 -26.71 2.42 23.12
C VAL A 60 -27.12 3.79 22.55
N ALA A 61 -28.26 4.36 23.00
CA ALA A 61 -28.68 5.67 22.55
C ALA A 61 -27.70 6.76 22.97
N CYS A 62 -27.22 6.72 24.20
CA CYS A 62 -26.23 7.67 24.71
C CYS A 62 -24.86 7.55 23.99
N LEU A 63 -24.37 6.34 23.72
CA LEU A 63 -23.12 6.11 22.96
C LEU A 63 -23.23 6.65 21.53
N LYS A 64 -24.36 6.45 20.85
CA LYS A 64 -24.61 7.02 19.53
C LYS A 64 -24.63 8.56 19.56
N GLN A 65 -25.15 9.15 20.62
CA GLN A 65 -25.14 10.60 20.80
C GLN A 65 -23.73 11.12 21.06
N ILE A 66 -22.93 10.43 21.90
CA ILE A 66 -21.53 10.75 22.15
C ILE A 66 -20.74 10.72 20.83
N LEU A 67 -20.93 9.66 20.02
CA LEU A 67 -20.28 9.53 18.71
C LEU A 67 -20.58 10.74 17.82
N LYS A 68 -21.87 11.09 17.70
CA LYS A 68 -22.30 12.22 16.87
C LYS A 68 -21.70 13.56 17.35
N GLU A 69 -21.65 13.78 18.64
CA GLU A 69 -21.11 15.02 19.23
C GLU A 69 -19.58 15.13 19.06
N VAL A 70 -18.86 14.00 19.16
CA VAL A 70 -17.42 13.96 18.86
C VAL A 70 -17.18 14.23 17.38
N GLU A 71 -17.94 13.57 16.48
CA GLU A 71 -17.83 13.79 15.03
C GLU A 71 -18.17 15.23 14.60
N SER A 72 -19.11 15.90 15.27
CA SER A 72 -19.47 17.30 14.99
C SER A 72 -18.55 18.32 15.66
N GLY A 73 -17.67 17.89 16.57
CA GLY A 73 -16.84 18.78 17.38
C GLY A 73 -17.56 19.47 18.54
N GLU A 74 -18.82 19.11 18.84
CA GLU A 74 -19.56 19.61 20.01
C GLU A 74 -18.99 19.06 21.32
N LEU A 75 -18.42 17.87 21.29
CA LEU A 75 -17.76 17.23 22.41
C LEU A 75 -16.28 16.99 22.07
N GLU A 76 -15.40 17.75 22.70
CA GLU A 76 -13.96 17.57 22.54
C GLU A 76 -13.43 16.43 23.41
N ILE A 77 -12.55 15.58 22.83
CA ILE A 77 -11.86 14.53 23.56
C ILE A 77 -10.81 15.17 24.47
N SER A 78 -11.01 15.03 25.78
CA SER A 78 -10.20 15.73 26.78
C SER A 78 -8.96 14.94 27.17
N SER A 79 -7.79 15.56 27.07
CA SER A 79 -6.49 15.02 27.50
C SER A 79 -6.34 14.75 29.01
N LYS A 80 -7.36 15.09 29.83
CA LYS A 80 -7.37 14.75 31.26
C LYS A 80 -7.61 13.28 31.56
N TYR A 81 -8.06 12.49 30.57
CA TYR A 81 -8.25 11.04 30.70
C TYR A 81 -7.00 10.28 30.28
N GLU A 82 -6.82 9.07 30.82
CA GLU A 82 -5.67 8.23 30.52
C GLU A 82 -5.71 7.69 29.08
N ASP A 83 -6.91 7.28 28.63
CA ASP A 83 -7.16 6.69 27.31
C ASP A 83 -8.54 7.08 26.79
N ILE A 84 -8.80 6.78 25.52
CA ILE A 84 -10.08 7.06 24.86
C ILE A 84 -11.24 6.29 25.52
N HIS A 85 -10.98 5.09 25.98
CA HIS A 85 -11.98 4.25 26.63
C HIS A 85 -12.46 4.88 27.93
N SER A 86 -11.54 5.43 28.74
CA SER A 86 -11.87 6.14 29.97
C SER A 86 -12.65 7.42 29.69
N PHE A 87 -12.37 8.12 28.59
CA PHE A 87 -13.13 9.29 28.16
C PHE A 87 -14.57 8.91 27.80
N VAL A 88 -14.77 7.87 26.99
CA VAL A 88 -16.11 7.42 26.58
C VAL A 88 -16.91 6.92 27.77
N GLU A 89 -16.30 6.06 28.61
CA GLU A 89 -16.95 5.50 29.80
C GLU A 89 -17.33 6.59 30.82
N ALA A 90 -16.43 7.52 31.12
CA ALA A 90 -16.70 8.63 32.04
C ALA A 90 -17.82 9.55 31.51
N THR A 91 -17.79 9.89 30.22
CA THR A 91 -18.84 10.69 29.58
C THR A 91 -20.19 10.00 29.66
N LEU A 92 -20.24 8.68 29.46
CA LEU A 92 -21.45 7.87 29.57
C LEU A 92 -21.97 7.86 31.01
N ILE A 93 -21.09 7.68 32.01
CA ILE A 93 -21.44 7.68 33.43
C ILE A 93 -21.96 9.07 33.87
N ASP A 94 -21.34 10.15 33.41
CA ASP A 94 -21.79 11.51 33.72
C ASP A 94 -23.24 11.78 33.24
N ARG A 95 -23.64 11.10 32.14
CA ARG A 95 -25.00 11.24 31.56
C ARG A 95 -26.03 10.28 32.12
N LEU A 96 -25.67 9.05 32.42
CA LEU A 96 -26.59 7.96 32.78
C LEU A 96 -26.41 7.44 34.21
N GLY A 97 -25.44 7.97 34.98
CA GLY A 97 -25.19 7.54 36.36
C GLY A 97 -24.89 6.04 36.46
N ASP A 98 -25.55 5.31 37.36
CA ASP A 98 -25.33 3.92 37.62
C ASP A 98 -25.61 3.00 36.40
N THR A 99 -26.52 3.42 35.52
CA THR A 99 -26.78 2.69 34.27
C THR A 99 -25.54 2.70 33.38
N GLY A 100 -24.83 3.83 33.26
CA GLY A 100 -23.62 3.96 32.48
C GLY A 100 -22.49 3.07 32.96
N LYS A 101 -22.39 2.80 34.26
CA LYS A 101 -21.37 1.91 34.85
C LYS A 101 -21.50 0.45 34.39
N LYS A 102 -22.65 0.06 33.89
CA LYS A 102 -22.92 -1.32 33.41
C LYS A 102 -22.24 -1.63 32.07
N LEU A 103 -21.77 -0.62 31.35
CA LEU A 103 -21.05 -0.79 30.09
C LEU A 103 -19.85 -1.76 30.22
N HIS A 104 -19.13 -1.72 31.33
CA HIS A 104 -17.93 -2.53 31.54
C HIS A 104 -18.19 -3.97 32.00
N THR A 105 -19.48 -4.38 32.17
CA THR A 105 -19.84 -5.70 32.65
C THR A 105 -19.32 -6.81 31.70
N GLY A 106 -18.53 -7.74 32.25
CA GLY A 106 -17.98 -8.86 31.47
C GLY A 106 -16.92 -8.47 30.42
N ARG A 107 -16.33 -7.30 30.51
CA ARG A 107 -15.32 -6.78 29.61
C ARG A 107 -14.04 -6.41 30.37
N SER A 108 -12.90 -6.51 29.70
CA SER A 108 -11.62 -5.98 30.16
C SER A 108 -11.12 -4.90 29.20
N ARG A 109 -10.24 -4.01 29.66
CA ARG A 109 -9.51 -3.10 28.79
C ARG A 109 -8.70 -3.86 27.71
N ASN A 110 -8.23 -5.08 28.04
CA ASN A 110 -7.40 -5.89 27.14
C ASN A 110 -8.17 -6.34 25.88
N ASP A 111 -9.36 -6.92 26.01
CA ASP A 111 -10.16 -7.34 24.87
C ASP A 111 -10.82 -6.16 24.14
N GLN A 112 -11.08 -5.05 24.84
CA GLN A 112 -11.57 -3.80 24.27
C GLN A 112 -10.53 -3.19 23.32
N VAL A 113 -9.31 -2.94 23.78
CA VAL A 113 -8.26 -2.34 22.93
C VAL A 113 -7.84 -3.27 21.78
N ALA A 114 -7.87 -4.59 22.00
CA ALA A 114 -7.60 -5.55 20.94
C ALA A 114 -8.68 -5.50 19.84
N LEU A 115 -9.94 -5.30 20.21
CA LEU A 115 -11.03 -5.10 19.25
C LEU A 115 -10.85 -3.81 18.46
N ASP A 116 -10.60 -2.70 19.13
CA ASP A 116 -10.52 -1.37 18.49
C ASP A 116 -9.39 -1.31 17.48
N MET A 117 -8.23 -1.87 17.83
CA MET A 117 -7.10 -2.01 16.89
C MET A 117 -7.45 -2.88 15.68
N ARG A 118 -8.20 -3.97 15.87
CA ARG A 118 -8.65 -4.81 14.73
C ARG A 118 -9.64 -4.08 13.85
N LEU A 119 -10.65 -3.42 14.42
CA LEU A 119 -11.62 -2.64 13.66
C LEU A 119 -10.95 -1.52 12.86
N PHE A 120 -10.07 -0.76 13.52
CA PHE A 120 -9.32 0.32 12.88
C PHE A 120 -8.42 -0.20 11.75
N THR A 121 -7.65 -1.26 12.02
CA THR A 121 -6.77 -1.85 11.01
C THR A 121 -7.57 -2.42 9.85
N ARG A 122 -8.68 -3.13 10.11
CA ARG A 122 -9.58 -3.68 9.10
C ARG A 122 -10.12 -2.60 8.15
N LYS A 123 -10.53 -1.46 8.69
CA LYS A 123 -10.96 -0.29 7.93
C LYS A 123 -9.81 0.24 7.07
N THR A 124 -8.62 0.42 7.66
CA THR A 124 -7.45 0.96 6.96
C THR A 124 -6.97 0.03 5.84
N VAL A 125 -7.06 -1.29 6.01
CA VAL A 125 -6.78 -2.28 4.94
C VAL A 125 -7.71 -2.06 3.75
N LYS A 126 -9.02 -1.88 3.98
CA LYS A 126 -10.00 -1.60 2.92
C LYS A 126 -9.73 -0.25 2.21
N GLU A 127 -9.42 0.77 2.99
CA GLU A 127 -9.08 2.10 2.45
C GLU A 127 -7.81 2.04 1.59
N THR A 128 -6.77 1.36 2.05
CA THR A 128 -5.51 1.17 1.30
C THR A 128 -5.75 0.39 0.00
N ASP A 129 -6.62 -0.63 0.01
CA ASP A 129 -6.98 -1.35 -1.22
C ASP A 129 -7.70 -0.45 -2.23
N ASN A 130 -8.60 0.41 -1.77
CA ASN A 130 -9.29 1.37 -2.64
C ASN A 130 -8.30 2.35 -3.29
N GLU A 131 -7.34 2.89 -2.53
CA GLU A 131 -6.30 3.77 -3.06
C GLU A 131 -5.39 3.05 -4.07
N LEU A 132 -5.03 1.79 -3.82
CA LEU A 132 -4.29 0.98 -4.79
C LEU A 132 -5.11 0.70 -6.04
N LYS A 133 -6.42 0.53 -5.92
CA LYS A 133 -7.32 0.37 -7.07
C LYS A 133 -7.36 1.63 -7.93
N GLU A 134 -7.37 2.82 -7.33
CA GLU A 134 -7.25 4.09 -8.05
C GLU A 134 -5.90 4.21 -8.77
N LEU A 135 -4.80 3.88 -8.10
CA LEU A 135 -3.47 3.85 -8.71
C LEU A 135 -3.41 2.91 -9.92
N LEU A 136 -3.95 1.71 -9.79
CA LEU A 136 -4.03 0.73 -10.87
C LEU A 136 -4.88 1.24 -12.05
N ALA A 137 -5.98 1.96 -11.78
CA ALA A 137 -6.80 2.56 -12.83
C ALA A 137 -6.03 3.61 -13.65
N VAL A 138 -5.22 4.44 -12.98
CA VAL A 138 -4.34 5.43 -13.65
C VAL A 138 -3.26 4.72 -14.48
N ILE A 139 -2.59 3.71 -13.92
CA ILE A 139 -1.58 2.93 -14.65
C ILE A 139 -2.20 2.28 -15.89
N LEU A 140 -3.39 1.69 -15.77
CA LEU A 140 -4.10 1.05 -16.88
C LEU A 140 -4.53 2.06 -17.97
N LYS A 141 -4.95 3.27 -17.57
CA LYS A 141 -5.21 4.39 -18.49
C LYS A 141 -3.94 4.71 -19.30
N ILE A 142 -2.81 4.91 -18.63
CA ILE A 142 -1.53 5.20 -19.28
C ILE A 142 -1.14 4.06 -20.24
N MET A 143 -1.32 2.80 -19.86
CA MET A 143 -1.06 1.66 -20.72
C MET A 143 -1.89 1.70 -22.00
N LYS A 144 -3.20 1.95 -21.90
CA LYS A 144 -4.14 2.03 -23.05
C LYS A 144 -3.73 3.10 -24.06
N GLU A 145 -3.26 4.24 -23.57
CA GLU A 145 -2.86 5.38 -24.38
C GLU A 145 -1.48 5.23 -25.03
N ASN A 146 -0.69 4.22 -24.59
CA ASN A 146 0.73 4.11 -24.92
C ASN A 146 1.17 2.72 -25.40
N THR A 147 0.26 1.92 -25.99
CA THR A 147 0.58 0.59 -26.52
C THR A 147 1.57 0.60 -27.69
N GLN A 148 1.79 1.76 -28.30
CA GLN A 148 2.72 1.96 -29.42
C GLN A 148 3.78 3.03 -29.12
N THR A 149 3.86 3.57 -27.91
CA THR A 149 4.88 4.51 -27.48
C THR A 149 6.19 3.75 -27.21
N ILE A 150 7.11 3.75 -28.18
CA ILE A 150 8.38 3.03 -28.11
C ILE A 150 9.35 3.79 -27.21
N MET A 151 10.03 3.07 -26.34
CA MET A 151 11.09 3.54 -25.46
C MET A 151 12.19 2.49 -25.27
N PRO A 152 13.39 2.86 -24.85
CA PRO A 152 14.40 1.87 -24.50
C PRO A 152 14.02 1.16 -23.19
N GLY A 153 14.13 -0.16 -23.17
CA GLY A 153 14.17 -0.93 -21.94
C GLY A 153 15.60 -0.98 -21.40
N PHE A 154 15.75 -1.02 -20.08
CA PHE A 154 17.05 -0.96 -19.39
C PHE A 154 17.28 -2.22 -18.56
N THR A 155 18.53 -2.67 -18.58
CA THR A 155 19.12 -3.56 -17.58
C THR A 155 20.45 -2.99 -17.13
N HIS A 156 20.75 -3.04 -15.82
CA HIS A 156 21.96 -2.43 -15.25
C HIS A 156 22.09 -0.93 -15.56
N LEU A 157 20.97 -0.20 -15.72
CA LEU A 157 20.91 1.17 -16.23
C LEU A 157 21.56 1.37 -17.62
N GLN A 158 21.78 0.29 -18.36
CA GLN A 158 22.21 0.31 -19.75
C GLN A 158 21.02 0.03 -20.66
N LYS A 159 20.95 0.70 -21.80
CA LYS A 159 19.93 0.43 -22.83
C LYS A 159 20.08 -1.03 -23.32
N ALA A 160 18.99 -1.77 -23.34
CA ALA A 160 18.98 -3.19 -23.67
C ALA A 160 18.21 -3.45 -24.95
N GLN A 161 16.87 -3.44 -24.88
CA GLN A 161 15.99 -3.73 -26.00
C GLN A 161 14.87 -2.71 -26.09
N PRO A 162 14.27 -2.48 -27.27
CA PRO A 162 13.12 -1.59 -27.40
C PRO A 162 11.89 -2.23 -26.79
N ILE A 163 11.15 -1.43 -26.02
CA ILE A 163 9.87 -1.81 -25.40
C ILE A 163 8.81 -0.73 -25.67
N THR A 164 7.59 -0.90 -25.20
CA THR A 164 6.60 0.18 -25.15
C THR A 164 6.41 0.71 -23.74
N LEU A 165 5.95 1.94 -23.63
CA LEU A 165 5.57 2.52 -22.34
C LEU A 165 4.45 1.69 -21.68
N ALA A 166 3.49 1.16 -22.44
CA ALA A 166 2.47 0.26 -21.93
C ALA A 166 3.09 -1.00 -21.29
N HIS A 167 4.10 -1.60 -21.92
CA HIS A 167 4.79 -2.77 -21.39
C HIS A 167 5.50 -2.45 -20.07
N HIS A 168 6.18 -1.30 -19.98
CA HIS A 168 6.85 -0.85 -18.77
C HIS A 168 5.86 -0.62 -17.62
N MET A 169 4.79 0.14 -17.88
CA MET A 169 3.75 0.42 -16.90
C MET A 169 3.02 -0.86 -16.42
N GLY A 170 2.88 -1.85 -17.30
CA GLY A 170 2.33 -3.16 -16.96
C GLY A 170 3.11 -3.90 -15.89
N ALA A 171 4.43 -3.69 -15.79
CA ALA A 171 5.24 -4.26 -14.72
C ALA A 171 4.84 -3.70 -13.34
N TYR A 172 4.58 -2.40 -13.25
CA TYR A 172 4.08 -1.77 -12.02
C TYR A 172 2.63 -2.19 -11.72
N PHE A 173 1.79 -2.33 -12.73
CA PHE A 173 0.44 -2.88 -12.54
C PHE A 173 0.50 -4.25 -11.84
N GLU A 174 1.34 -5.16 -12.30
CA GLU A 174 1.51 -6.49 -11.68
C GLU A 174 2.07 -6.41 -10.25
N MET A 175 2.92 -5.44 -9.91
CA MET A 175 3.40 -5.24 -8.54
C MET A 175 2.25 -4.86 -7.60
N PHE A 176 1.49 -3.82 -7.92
CA PHE A 176 0.38 -3.34 -7.08
C PHE A 176 -0.82 -4.28 -7.07
N LYS A 177 -1.05 -5.05 -8.13
CA LYS A 177 -2.02 -6.15 -8.14
C LYS A 177 -1.67 -7.22 -7.11
N ARG A 178 -0.40 -7.60 -6.98
CA ARG A 178 0.05 -8.52 -5.93
C ARG A 178 -0.06 -7.91 -4.53
N ASP A 179 0.10 -6.59 -4.40
CA ASP A 179 -0.08 -5.90 -3.11
C ASP A 179 -1.54 -5.95 -2.65
N ARG A 180 -2.50 -5.76 -3.56
CA ARG A 180 -3.93 -5.94 -3.27
C ARG A 180 -4.25 -7.37 -2.81
N SER A 181 -3.64 -8.38 -3.42
CA SER A 181 -3.79 -9.78 -2.98
C SER A 181 -3.28 -9.98 -1.54
N ARG A 182 -2.16 -9.34 -1.16
CA ARG A 182 -1.67 -9.36 0.24
C ARG A 182 -2.69 -8.77 1.20
N LEU A 183 -3.28 -7.63 0.85
CA LEU A 183 -4.32 -6.99 1.68
C LEU A 183 -5.55 -7.90 1.87
N CYS A 184 -5.99 -8.58 0.82
CA CYS A 184 -7.05 -9.59 0.89
C CYS A 184 -6.72 -10.71 1.88
N ASP A 185 -5.51 -11.26 1.81
CA ASP A 185 -5.07 -12.34 2.69
C ASP A 185 -5.00 -11.91 4.16
N ILE A 186 -4.53 -10.69 4.43
CA ILE A 186 -4.49 -10.10 5.77
C ILE A 186 -5.92 -9.94 6.30
N TYR A 187 -6.82 -9.38 5.50
CA TYR A 187 -8.22 -9.20 5.87
C TYR A 187 -8.87 -10.53 6.29
N LYS A 188 -8.66 -11.60 5.54
CA LYS A 188 -9.21 -12.93 5.85
C LYS A 188 -8.71 -13.47 7.19
N ARG A 189 -7.43 -13.32 7.49
CA ARG A 189 -6.84 -13.81 8.75
C ARG A 189 -7.23 -12.96 9.96
N MET A 190 -7.33 -11.65 9.80
CA MET A 190 -7.62 -10.75 10.91
C MET A 190 -9.10 -10.67 11.30
N ASN A 191 -10.02 -11.07 10.43
CA ASN A 191 -11.45 -10.78 10.59
C ASN A 191 -12.15 -11.72 11.60
N TYR A 192 -11.57 -11.82 12.83
CA TYR A 192 -12.14 -12.55 13.97
C TYR A 192 -12.20 -11.65 15.21
N CYS A 193 -13.36 -11.69 15.91
CA CYS A 193 -13.68 -10.80 17.02
C CYS A 193 -12.98 -11.25 18.33
N PRO A 194 -12.13 -10.41 18.95
CA PRO A 194 -11.51 -10.75 20.24
C PRO A 194 -12.42 -10.45 21.44
N LEU A 195 -13.47 -9.61 21.27
CA LEU A 195 -14.31 -9.15 22.37
C LEU A 195 -15.01 -10.34 23.07
N GLY A 196 -15.06 -10.27 24.40
CA GLY A 196 -15.50 -11.37 25.26
C GLY A 196 -14.35 -12.29 25.71
N SER A 197 -13.12 -12.02 25.28
CA SER A 197 -11.92 -12.70 25.82
C SER A 197 -11.60 -12.26 27.26
N GLY A 198 -12.18 -11.16 27.73
CA GLY A 198 -11.87 -10.58 29.03
C GLY A 198 -10.42 -10.14 29.13
N ALA A 199 -9.84 -10.27 30.31
CA ALA A 199 -8.40 -9.96 30.47
C ALA A 199 -7.50 -11.00 29.76
N LEU A 200 -7.87 -12.30 29.78
CA LEU A 200 -7.20 -13.40 29.10
C LEU A 200 -7.97 -14.74 29.17
N ALA A 201 -8.89 -14.89 30.14
CA ALA A 201 -9.53 -16.17 30.46
C ALA A 201 -11.05 -16.15 30.25
N GLY A 202 -11.55 -15.20 29.47
CA GLY A 202 -12.99 -14.98 29.31
C GLY A 202 -13.61 -14.37 30.56
N THR A 203 -14.88 -14.71 30.83
CA THR A 203 -15.66 -14.15 31.94
C THR A 203 -16.62 -15.19 32.47
N THR A 204 -17.13 -14.99 33.67
CA THR A 204 -18.17 -15.84 34.28
C THR A 204 -19.59 -15.53 33.79
N TYR A 205 -19.77 -14.47 33.02
CA TYR A 205 -21.04 -14.12 32.41
C TYR A 205 -21.30 -14.94 31.14
N PRO A 206 -22.57 -15.32 30.83
CA PRO A 206 -22.90 -16.05 29.61
C PRO A 206 -22.92 -15.13 28.38
N LEU A 207 -21.75 -14.59 27.97
CA LEU A 207 -21.65 -13.73 26.81
C LEU A 207 -21.90 -14.51 25.52
N ASP A 208 -22.67 -13.94 24.59
CA ASP A 208 -22.86 -14.45 23.23
C ASP A 208 -21.82 -13.80 22.30
N ARG A 209 -20.62 -14.41 22.23
CA ARG A 209 -19.50 -13.91 21.42
C ARG A 209 -19.77 -14.00 19.92
N ASP A 210 -20.54 -14.99 19.47
CA ASP A 210 -20.94 -15.13 18.07
C ASP A 210 -21.84 -13.97 17.66
N TYR A 211 -22.80 -13.61 18.50
CA TYR A 211 -23.67 -12.48 18.25
C TYR A 211 -22.89 -11.14 18.23
N THR A 212 -21.93 -10.96 19.14
CA THR A 212 -21.07 -9.77 19.14
C THR A 212 -20.24 -9.69 17.85
N ALA A 213 -19.68 -10.82 17.42
CA ALA A 213 -18.93 -10.91 16.16
C ALA A 213 -19.81 -10.56 14.96
N GLN A 214 -21.04 -11.06 14.91
CA GLN A 214 -22.02 -10.76 13.86
C GLN A 214 -22.37 -9.26 13.81
N LEU A 215 -22.60 -8.61 14.98
CA LEU A 215 -22.90 -7.17 15.05
C LEU A 215 -21.77 -6.29 14.51
N LEU A 216 -20.54 -6.79 14.50
CA LEU A 216 -19.33 -6.09 14.07
C LEU A 216 -18.78 -6.61 12.73
N ASP A 217 -19.54 -7.40 11.98
CA ASP A 217 -19.15 -7.95 10.66
C ASP A 217 -17.84 -8.77 10.70
N PHE A 218 -17.58 -9.51 11.79
CA PHE A 218 -16.52 -10.51 11.87
C PHE A 218 -17.03 -11.88 11.43
N TYR A 219 -16.14 -12.75 10.97
CA TYR A 219 -16.47 -14.13 10.62
C TYR A 219 -16.89 -14.98 11.83
N GLY A 220 -16.46 -14.59 13.01
CA GLY A 220 -16.75 -15.25 14.28
C GLY A 220 -15.83 -14.75 15.39
N PRO A 221 -15.94 -15.30 16.60
CA PRO A 221 -15.04 -14.97 17.71
C PRO A 221 -13.67 -15.63 17.54
N THR A 222 -12.63 -15.05 18.15
CA THR A 222 -11.34 -15.73 18.34
C THR A 222 -11.54 -16.98 19.22
N LEU A 223 -10.93 -18.10 18.84
CA LEU A 223 -11.16 -19.40 19.49
C LEU A 223 -10.38 -19.60 20.81
N ASN A 224 -9.39 -18.76 21.07
CA ASN A 224 -8.64 -18.76 22.32
C ASN A 224 -8.62 -17.35 22.91
N SER A 225 -9.11 -17.20 24.14
CA SER A 225 -9.26 -15.89 24.79
C SER A 225 -7.91 -15.24 25.16
N MET A 226 -6.88 -16.02 25.42
CA MET A 226 -5.55 -15.52 25.72
C MET A 226 -4.87 -15.00 24.44
N ASP A 227 -4.99 -15.71 23.33
CA ASP A 227 -4.54 -15.30 22.02
C ASP A 227 -5.33 -14.06 21.52
N GLY A 228 -6.66 -14.03 21.75
CA GLY A 228 -7.51 -12.92 21.33
C GLY A 228 -7.08 -11.55 21.87
N VAL A 229 -6.48 -11.48 23.05
CA VAL A 229 -5.94 -10.24 23.64
C VAL A 229 -4.46 -10.00 23.33
N SER A 230 -3.74 -11.04 22.90
CA SER A 230 -2.30 -11.03 22.66
C SER A 230 -1.92 -10.82 21.20
N ASP A 231 -2.72 -11.31 20.25
CA ASP A 231 -2.40 -11.32 18.84
C ASP A 231 -2.20 -9.92 18.26
N ARG A 232 -1.07 -9.77 17.57
CA ARG A 232 -0.70 -8.60 16.75
C ARG A 232 -0.15 -9.03 15.38
N ASP A 233 -0.31 -10.31 15.01
CA ASP A 233 0.21 -10.84 13.74
C ASP A 233 -0.40 -10.09 12.56
N TYR A 234 -1.71 -9.81 12.61
CA TYR A 234 -2.40 -9.04 11.58
C TYR A 234 -1.80 -7.63 11.36
N LEU A 235 -1.31 -7.02 12.44
CA LEU A 235 -0.70 -5.70 12.39
C LEU A 235 0.71 -5.76 11.78
N ILE A 236 1.48 -6.79 12.15
CA ILE A 236 2.79 -7.09 11.55
C ILE A 236 2.64 -7.41 10.07
N GLU A 237 1.66 -8.24 9.69
CA GLU A 237 1.36 -8.55 8.30
C GLU A 237 0.98 -7.30 7.50
N PHE A 238 0.15 -6.41 8.07
CA PHE A 238 -0.24 -5.18 7.39
C PHE A 238 0.93 -4.21 7.24
N LEU A 239 1.74 -4.00 8.26
CA LEU A 239 2.97 -3.21 8.16
C LEU A 239 3.96 -3.80 7.14
N SER A 240 4.04 -5.12 7.03
CA SER A 240 4.84 -5.81 6.01
C SER A 240 4.29 -5.56 4.60
N ALA A 241 2.96 -5.61 4.42
CA ALA A 241 2.33 -5.27 3.15
C ALA A 241 2.57 -3.80 2.77
N LEU A 242 2.37 -2.86 3.71
CA LEU A 242 2.67 -1.44 3.51
C LEU A 242 4.15 -1.21 3.16
N SER A 243 5.06 -1.93 3.81
CA SER A 243 6.49 -1.88 3.49
C SER A 243 6.76 -2.34 2.05
N THR A 244 6.06 -3.37 1.58
CA THR A 244 6.17 -3.86 0.19
C THR A 244 5.59 -2.85 -0.80
N ILE A 245 4.43 -2.26 -0.52
CA ILE A 245 3.81 -1.19 -1.32
C ILE A 245 4.78 -0.01 -1.44
N MET A 246 5.33 0.45 -0.32
CA MET A 246 6.28 1.56 -0.30
C MET A 246 7.56 1.24 -1.06
N MET A 247 8.04 0.00 -1.04
CA MET A 247 9.18 -0.44 -1.86
C MET A 247 8.85 -0.35 -3.35
N HIS A 248 7.65 -0.77 -3.78
CA HIS A 248 7.21 -0.63 -5.18
C HIS A 248 7.09 0.83 -5.59
N LEU A 249 6.48 1.67 -4.76
CA LEU A 249 6.41 3.12 -4.98
C LEU A 249 7.80 3.77 -5.04
N SER A 250 8.73 3.35 -4.17
CA SER A 250 10.11 3.85 -4.16
C SER A 250 10.84 3.52 -5.45
N ARG A 251 10.70 2.30 -5.97
CA ARG A 251 11.28 1.89 -7.27
C ARG A 251 10.70 2.71 -8.42
N PHE A 252 9.39 2.90 -8.44
CA PHE A 252 8.74 3.69 -9.47
C PHE A 252 9.13 5.17 -9.37
N SER A 253 9.23 5.70 -8.16
CA SER A 253 9.72 7.07 -7.90
C SER A 253 11.14 7.26 -8.44
N GLU A 254 12.05 6.30 -8.23
CA GLU A 254 13.41 6.35 -8.76
C GLU A 254 13.42 6.46 -10.28
N GLU A 255 12.61 5.66 -10.98
CA GLU A 255 12.52 5.74 -12.44
C GLU A 255 11.94 7.08 -12.92
N ILE A 256 10.91 7.60 -12.25
CA ILE A 256 10.34 8.92 -12.57
C ILE A 256 11.40 10.02 -12.37
N ILE A 257 12.19 9.98 -11.30
CA ILE A 257 13.26 10.94 -11.03
C ILE A 257 14.29 10.90 -12.16
N ILE A 258 14.72 9.68 -12.56
CA ILE A 258 15.64 9.50 -13.69
C ILE A 258 15.01 10.02 -14.98
N TRP A 259 13.76 9.67 -15.27
CA TRP A 259 13.07 10.07 -16.50
C TRP A 259 12.80 11.59 -16.58
N ASN A 260 12.63 12.24 -15.44
CA ASN A 260 12.41 13.69 -15.36
C ASN A 260 13.73 14.49 -15.41
N SER A 261 14.90 13.83 -15.32
CA SER A 261 16.20 14.52 -15.35
C SER A 261 16.45 15.19 -16.70
N ASN A 262 17.32 16.20 -16.69
CA ASN A 262 17.73 16.93 -17.91
C ASN A 262 18.40 16.00 -18.94
N GLU A 263 18.98 14.90 -18.50
CA GLU A 263 19.69 13.92 -19.33
C GLU A 263 18.72 12.99 -20.06
N TYR A 264 17.60 12.59 -19.39
CA TYR A 264 16.62 11.66 -19.96
C TYR A 264 15.44 12.39 -20.62
N GLN A 265 14.80 13.32 -19.94
CA GLN A 265 13.65 14.11 -20.42
C GLN A 265 12.49 13.26 -20.96
N PHE A 266 12.32 12.05 -20.45
CA PHE A 266 11.25 11.15 -20.88
C PHE A 266 9.88 11.59 -20.38
N VAL A 267 9.84 12.25 -19.21
CA VAL A 267 8.63 12.76 -18.60
C VAL A 267 8.80 14.21 -18.15
N GLU A 268 7.67 14.90 -18.04
CA GLU A 268 7.54 16.17 -17.36
C GLU A 268 6.45 16.03 -16.29
N ILE A 269 6.83 16.26 -15.02
CA ILE A 269 5.88 16.25 -13.91
C ILE A 269 5.09 17.56 -13.95
N ASP A 270 3.78 17.50 -13.67
CA ASP A 270 2.92 18.68 -13.63
C ASP A 270 3.39 19.68 -12.54
N ASP A 271 3.15 20.97 -12.77
CA ASP A 271 3.53 22.02 -11.83
C ASP A 271 2.87 21.86 -10.46
N ALA A 272 1.68 21.28 -10.39
CA ALA A 272 0.98 21.01 -9.15
C ALA A 272 1.67 19.94 -8.27
N TYR A 273 2.55 19.14 -8.85
CA TYR A 273 3.30 18.07 -8.17
C TYR A 273 4.82 18.29 -8.19
N SER A 274 5.26 19.53 -8.42
CA SER A 274 6.66 19.91 -8.50
C SER A 274 6.92 21.13 -7.65
N THR A 275 8.20 21.37 -7.30
CA THR A 275 8.61 22.64 -6.69
C THR A 275 9.70 23.31 -7.52
N GLY A 276 9.82 24.62 -7.35
CA GLY A 276 10.87 25.41 -7.96
C GLY A 276 12.05 25.64 -7.03
N SER A 277 13.01 26.44 -7.49
CA SER A 277 14.11 26.92 -6.68
C SER A 277 13.96 28.42 -6.42
N SER A 278 14.22 28.85 -5.19
CA SER A 278 14.19 30.28 -4.83
C SER A 278 15.31 31.11 -5.49
N ILE A 279 16.35 30.45 -6.01
CA ILE A 279 17.54 31.10 -6.62
C ILE A 279 17.70 30.76 -8.09
N MET A 280 17.16 29.62 -8.55
CA MET A 280 17.32 29.14 -9.93
C MET A 280 15.93 29.07 -10.61
N PRO A 281 15.53 30.12 -11.36
CA PRO A 281 14.17 30.24 -11.90
C PRO A 281 13.82 29.15 -12.93
N GLN A 282 14.81 28.50 -13.54
CA GLN A 282 14.62 27.42 -14.51
C GLN A 282 14.45 26.03 -13.87
N LYS A 283 14.67 25.89 -12.55
CA LYS A 283 14.71 24.58 -11.89
C LYS A 283 13.33 24.14 -11.45
N LYS A 284 12.97 22.90 -11.82
CA LYS A 284 11.76 22.21 -11.44
C LYS A 284 12.14 20.84 -10.84
N ASN A 285 11.75 20.59 -9.59
CA ASN A 285 12.19 19.44 -8.83
C ASN A 285 11.10 18.37 -8.75
N PRO A 286 11.44 17.07 -8.78
CA PRO A 286 10.50 15.96 -8.63
C PRO A 286 10.26 15.60 -7.15
N ASP A 287 9.95 16.62 -6.31
CA ASP A 287 9.94 16.47 -4.84
C ASP A 287 8.98 15.39 -4.34
N ILE A 288 7.82 15.20 -4.99
CA ILE A 288 6.86 14.17 -4.58
C ILE A 288 7.48 12.78 -4.74
N ALA A 289 8.12 12.51 -5.88
CA ALA A 289 8.80 11.24 -6.10
C ALA A 289 9.95 11.02 -5.10
N GLU A 290 10.72 12.07 -4.80
CA GLU A 290 11.81 12.02 -3.83
C GLU A 290 11.31 11.75 -2.41
N LEU A 291 10.24 12.44 -1.99
CA LEU A 291 9.65 12.26 -0.67
C LEU A 291 9.01 10.87 -0.51
N VAL A 292 8.33 10.34 -1.53
CA VAL A 292 7.79 8.97 -1.51
C VAL A 292 8.93 7.97 -1.35
N ARG A 293 10.02 8.11 -2.11
CA ARG A 293 11.23 7.30 -1.97
C ARG A 293 11.80 7.39 -0.55
N GLY A 294 11.92 8.59 0.01
CA GLY A 294 12.47 8.82 1.35
C GLY A 294 11.60 8.27 2.48
N LYS A 295 10.27 8.45 2.39
CA LYS A 295 9.29 8.00 3.40
C LYS A 295 9.18 6.47 3.50
N THR A 296 9.68 5.72 2.53
CA THR A 296 9.75 4.25 2.58
C THR A 296 10.48 3.75 3.82
N GLY A 297 11.61 4.40 4.17
CA GLY A 297 12.37 4.04 5.38
C GLY A 297 11.59 4.22 6.69
N ARG A 298 10.67 5.19 6.74
CA ARG A 298 9.81 5.41 7.91
C ARG A 298 8.85 4.24 8.14
N VAL A 299 8.22 3.72 7.09
CA VAL A 299 7.32 2.56 7.17
C VAL A 299 8.10 1.28 7.51
N TYR A 300 9.31 1.09 6.97
CA TYR A 300 10.19 -0.02 7.35
C TYR A 300 10.55 0.03 8.84
N GLY A 301 10.84 1.24 9.37
CA GLY A 301 11.13 1.45 10.78
C GLY A 301 9.97 1.02 11.68
N ALA A 302 8.73 1.32 11.31
CA ALA A 302 7.53 0.92 12.03
C ALA A 302 7.38 -0.61 12.11
N LEU A 303 7.57 -1.33 10.99
CA LEU A 303 7.55 -2.79 10.96
C LEU A 303 8.63 -3.38 11.87
N MET A 304 9.86 -2.91 11.77
CA MET A 304 10.98 -3.41 12.60
C MET A 304 10.76 -3.14 14.08
N SER A 305 10.20 -1.99 14.42
CA SER A 305 9.87 -1.63 15.79
C SER A 305 8.82 -2.55 16.39
N LEU A 306 7.71 -2.81 15.66
CA LEU A 306 6.66 -3.72 16.13
C LEU A 306 7.17 -5.16 16.30
N LEU A 307 7.93 -5.68 15.34
CA LEU A 307 8.59 -6.99 15.45
C LEU A 307 9.49 -7.07 16.70
N THR A 308 10.21 -6.00 16.98
CA THR A 308 11.09 -5.91 18.15
C THR A 308 10.30 -5.87 19.46
N THR A 309 9.19 -5.14 19.50
CA THR A 309 8.30 -5.07 20.65
C THR A 309 7.72 -6.46 20.97
N MET A 310 7.22 -7.16 19.96
CA MET A 310 6.53 -8.44 20.14
C MET A 310 7.44 -9.64 20.43
N LYS A 311 8.69 -9.62 19.99
CA LYS A 311 9.60 -10.80 19.99
C LYS A 311 9.86 -11.47 21.34
N GLY A 312 9.66 -10.81 22.47
CA GLY A 312 10.13 -11.32 23.77
C GLY A 312 9.10 -11.19 24.90
N ILE A 313 7.90 -10.71 24.62
CA ILE A 313 6.86 -10.57 25.64
C ILE A 313 6.11 -11.90 25.85
N PRO A 314 5.69 -12.22 27.09
CA PRO A 314 4.88 -13.39 27.38
C PRO A 314 3.45 -13.24 26.85
N LEU A 315 2.67 -14.34 26.90
CA LEU A 315 1.29 -14.37 26.46
C LEU A 315 0.37 -13.39 27.22
N ALA A 316 -0.83 -13.23 26.71
CA ALA A 316 -1.83 -12.25 27.11
C ALA A 316 -1.38 -10.81 26.82
N TYR A 317 -1.70 -9.86 27.68
CA TYR A 317 -1.36 -8.46 27.48
C TYR A 317 -0.23 -7.99 28.38
N ASN A 318 0.72 -7.28 27.79
CA ASN A 318 1.78 -6.55 28.50
C ASN A 318 1.76 -5.09 28.02
N LYS A 319 2.16 -4.15 28.87
CA LYS A 319 2.13 -2.71 28.56
C LYS A 319 2.98 -2.34 27.33
N ASP A 320 3.98 -3.17 27.00
CA ASP A 320 4.79 -3.09 25.77
C ASP A 320 3.90 -2.99 24.50
N MET A 321 2.75 -3.67 24.50
CA MET A 321 1.80 -3.63 23.38
C MET A 321 1.15 -2.26 23.15
N GLN A 322 1.34 -1.29 24.05
CA GLN A 322 0.89 0.08 23.80
C GLN A 322 1.68 0.73 22.66
N GLU A 323 2.92 0.28 22.44
CA GLU A 323 3.79 0.74 21.34
C GLU A 323 3.30 0.32 19.95
N ASP A 324 2.31 -0.56 19.86
CA ASP A 324 1.72 -1.00 18.61
C ASP A 324 0.98 0.12 17.84
N LYS A 325 0.48 1.15 18.55
CA LYS A 325 -0.44 2.15 18.01
C LYS A 325 0.26 3.28 17.26
N GLU A 326 1.16 4.00 17.90
CA GLU A 326 1.81 5.18 17.31
C GLU A 326 2.54 4.82 16.03
N LEU A 327 3.28 3.71 16.05
CA LEU A 327 4.03 3.20 14.90
C LEU A 327 3.10 2.82 13.74
N ALA A 328 2.00 2.10 14.05
CA ALA A 328 1.05 1.66 13.05
C ALA A 328 0.30 2.85 12.44
N PHE A 329 -0.21 3.75 13.26
CA PHE A 329 -0.94 4.93 12.78
C PHE A 329 -0.08 5.82 11.90
N ASP A 330 1.18 6.03 12.28
CA ASP A 330 2.13 6.80 11.49
C ASP A 330 2.43 6.14 10.14
N ALA A 331 2.64 4.82 10.14
CA ALA A 331 2.88 4.06 8.91
C ALA A 331 1.65 4.07 7.98
N PHE A 332 0.44 3.95 8.54
CA PHE A 332 -0.81 3.99 7.78
C PHE A 332 -0.99 5.33 7.09
N ASP A 333 -0.89 6.43 7.83
CA ASP A 333 -1.02 7.78 7.28
C ASP A 333 0.05 8.09 6.26
N THR A 334 1.29 7.66 6.53
CA THR A 334 2.43 7.84 5.60
C THR A 334 2.19 7.10 4.29
N ALA A 335 1.81 5.82 4.34
CA ALA A 335 1.58 5.02 3.15
C ALA A 335 0.40 5.53 2.32
N LYS A 336 -0.75 5.84 2.96
CA LYS A 336 -1.93 6.41 2.30
C LYS A 336 -1.59 7.72 1.61
N GLY A 337 -0.94 8.65 2.32
CA GLY A 337 -0.52 9.93 1.74
C GLY A 337 0.42 9.76 0.54
N CYS A 338 1.33 8.78 0.60
CA CYS A 338 2.24 8.48 -0.52
C CYS A 338 1.49 7.89 -1.72
N ILE A 339 0.57 6.95 -1.53
CA ILE A 339 -0.21 6.36 -2.62
C ILE A 339 -1.04 7.43 -3.32
N ALA A 340 -1.78 8.24 -2.56
CA ALA A 340 -2.67 9.27 -3.10
C ALA A 340 -1.89 10.33 -3.89
N LEU A 341 -0.81 10.88 -3.32
CA LEU A 341 0.03 11.89 -4.00
C LEU A 341 0.71 11.31 -5.25
N PHE A 342 1.21 10.08 -5.16
CA PHE A 342 1.85 9.41 -6.28
C PHE A 342 0.86 9.15 -7.43
N THR A 343 -0.36 8.72 -7.11
CA THR A 343 -1.43 8.52 -8.09
C THR A 343 -1.75 9.81 -8.85
N GLY A 344 -1.95 10.92 -8.15
CA GLY A 344 -2.19 12.22 -8.79
C GLY A 344 -1.02 12.71 -9.62
N MET A 345 0.22 12.50 -9.17
CA MET A 345 1.42 12.86 -9.91
C MET A 345 1.52 12.13 -11.26
N ILE A 346 1.31 10.81 -11.27
CA ILE A 346 1.42 10.05 -12.53
C ILE A 346 0.21 10.24 -13.46
N ASP A 347 -0.98 10.56 -12.93
CA ASP A 347 -2.17 10.84 -13.75
C ASP A 347 -2.04 12.12 -14.57
N THR A 348 -1.31 13.10 -14.05
CA THR A 348 -1.09 14.40 -14.69
C THR A 348 0.24 14.51 -15.43
N MET A 349 1.13 13.52 -15.27
CA MET A 349 2.46 13.50 -15.85
C MET A 349 2.41 13.43 -17.38
N LYS A 350 3.23 14.23 -18.04
CA LYS A 350 3.35 14.24 -19.51
C LYS A 350 4.51 13.34 -19.96
N PHE A 351 4.25 12.51 -20.96
CA PHE A 351 5.24 11.63 -21.58
C PHE A 351 5.78 12.21 -22.88
N ASN A 352 7.10 12.40 -22.96
CA ASN A 352 7.80 12.95 -24.13
C ASN A 352 8.11 11.82 -25.14
N LYS A 353 7.09 11.39 -25.90
CA LYS A 353 7.14 10.21 -26.77
C LYS A 353 8.25 10.28 -27.82
N ASP A 354 8.51 11.46 -28.40
CA ASP A 354 9.57 11.66 -29.39
C ASP A 354 10.97 11.50 -28.78
N VAL A 355 11.16 11.99 -27.55
CA VAL A 355 12.44 11.82 -26.81
C VAL A 355 12.68 10.36 -26.48
N MET A 356 11.64 9.64 -25.99
CA MET A 356 11.69 8.21 -25.73
C MET A 356 12.05 7.43 -27.00
N ARG A 357 11.37 7.73 -28.12
CA ARG A 357 11.59 7.05 -29.41
C ARG A 357 13.00 7.29 -29.94
N LYS A 358 13.47 8.55 -29.90
CA LYS A 358 14.85 8.91 -30.29
C LYS A 358 15.88 8.19 -29.41
N SER A 359 15.61 8.10 -28.11
CA SER A 359 16.51 7.40 -27.17
C SER A 359 16.55 5.87 -27.45
N ALA A 360 15.46 5.27 -27.92
CA ALA A 360 15.46 3.86 -28.29
C ALA A 360 16.35 3.57 -29.49
N ASN A 361 16.41 4.46 -30.49
CA ASN A 361 17.28 4.29 -31.66
C ASN A 361 18.78 4.35 -31.30
N ASN A 362 19.15 5.13 -30.27
CA ASN A 362 20.53 5.30 -29.88
C ASN A 362 20.94 4.17 -28.89
N GLY A 363 22.07 3.52 -29.14
CA GLY A 363 22.63 2.51 -28.22
C GLY A 363 22.41 1.07 -28.64
N PHE A 364 22.22 0.85 -29.93
CA PHE A 364 22.18 -0.49 -30.55
C PHE A 364 21.11 -1.43 -29.94
N THR A 365 19.97 -0.87 -29.54
CA THR A 365 18.88 -1.65 -28.90
C THR A 365 18.29 -2.72 -29.81
N ASN A 366 18.47 -2.58 -31.13
CA ASN A 366 18.07 -3.51 -32.19
C ASN A 366 19.17 -4.53 -32.57
N ALA A 367 20.31 -4.55 -31.86
CA ALA A 367 21.38 -5.50 -32.16
C ALA A 367 20.95 -6.96 -32.06
N THR A 368 20.11 -7.31 -31.08
CA THR A 368 19.55 -8.66 -30.97
C THR A 368 18.69 -9.03 -32.18
N ASP A 369 17.91 -8.06 -32.70
CA ASP A 369 17.05 -8.26 -33.87
C ASP A 369 17.89 -8.46 -35.16
N ALA A 370 19.02 -7.77 -35.27
CA ALA A 370 19.99 -8.01 -36.34
C ALA A 370 20.61 -9.42 -36.25
N ALA A 371 20.90 -9.93 -35.05
CA ALA A 371 21.37 -11.30 -34.88
C ALA A 371 20.27 -12.32 -35.23
N ASP A 372 19.04 -12.09 -34.79
CA ASP A 372 17.89 -12.94 -35.13
C ASP A 372 17.59 -12.93 -36.64
N TYR A 373 17.80 -11.81 -37.33
CA TYR A 373 17.72 -11.74 -38.79
C TYR A 373 18.72 -12.69 -39.44
N LEU A 374 19.97 -12.69 -39.05
CA LEU A 374 20.99 -13.59 -39.56
C LEU A 374 20.66 -15.07 -39.26
N VAL A 375 20.11 -15.34 -38.08
CA VAL A 375 19.68 -16.70 -37.72
C VAL A 375 18.56 -17.19 -38.65
N LYS A 376 17.61 -16.35 -38.98
CA LYS A 376 16.53 -16.65 -39.93
C LYS A 376 17.07 -16.89 -41.35
N LYS A 377 18.22 -16.31 -41.71
CA LYS A 377 18.93 -16.55 -42.97
C LYS A 377 19.88 -17.78 -42.89
N GLY A 378 19.85 -18.54 -41.78
CA GLY A 378 20.57 -19.83 -41.65
C GLY A 378 21.93 -19.72 -40.95
N VAL A 379 22.32 -18.57 -40.42
CA VAL A 379 23.55 -18.42 -39.63
C VAL A 379 23.36 -18.95 -38.23
N PRO A 380 24.23 -19.83 -37.68
CA PRO A 380 24.13 -20.24 -36.28
C PRO A 380 24.14 -19.05 -35.31
N PHE A 381 23.34 -19.09 -34.24
CA PHE A 381 23.17 -17.95 -33.32
C PHE A 381 24.50 -17.42 -32.77
N ARG A 382 25.45 -18.27 -32.40
CA ARG A 382 26.75 -17.83 -31.88
C ARG A 382 27.57 -17.06 -32.91
N ASP A 383 27.50 -17.48 -34.16
CA ASP A 383 28.17 -16.77 -35.26
C ASP A 383 27.47 -15.45 -35.58
N ALA A 384 26.14 -15.46 -35.61
CA ALA A 384 25.33 -14.26 -35.78
C ALA A 384 25.62 -13.21 -34.68
N HIS A 385 25.69 -13.65 -33.42
CA HIS A 385 26.06 -12.77 -32.29
C HIS A 385 27.47 -12.18 -32.48
N GLY A 386 28.45 -12.99 -32.92
CA GLY A 386 29.80 -12.51 -33.21
C GLY A 386 29.86 -11.52 -34.38
N ILE A 387 29.06 -11.72 -35.43
CA ILE A 387 28.92 -10.79 -36.56
C ILE A 387 28.35 -9.47 -36.08
N VAL A 388 27.25 -9.52 -35.33
CA VAL A 388 26.60 -8.28 -34.83
C VAL A 388 27.50 -7.55 -33.82
N GLY A 389 28.28 -8.27 -33.01
CA GLY A 389 29.29 -7.65 -32.16
C GLY A 389 30.31 -6.80 -32.94
N ARG A 390 30.72 -7.25 -34.13
CA ARG A 390 31.60 -6.45 -35.02
C ARG A 390 30.88 -5.24 -35.63
N ILE A 391 29.58 -5.39 -35.96
CA ILE A 391 28.76 -4.27 -36.44
C ILE A 391 28.62 -3.20 -35.35
N VAL A 392 28.38 -3.59 -34.11
CA VAL A 392 28.32 -2.64 -32.99
C VAL A 392 29.64 -1.91 -32.79
N LEU A 393 30.78 -2.61 -32.83
CA LEU A 393 32.09 -1.98 -32.76
C LEU A 393 32.29 -1.00 -33.89
N TYR A 394 31.97 -1.37 -35.13
CA TYR A 394 32.05 -0.48 -36.29
C TYR A 394 31.19 0.76 -36.13
N GLY A 395 29.94 0.59 -35.63
CA GLY A 395 29.04 1.70 -35.35
C GLY A 395 29.57 2.64 -34.26
N ILE A 396 30.19 2.11 -33.20
CA ILE A 396 30.82 2.90 -32.14
C ILE A 396 31.97 3.74 -32.72
N ASP A 397 32.84 3.11 -33.51
CA ASP A 397 34.00 3.78 -34.13
C ASP A 397 33.59 4.89 -35.10
N LYS A 398 32.49 4.73 -35.79
CA LYS A 398 31.93 5.72 -36.74
C LYS A 398 30.99 6.74 -36.09
N GLY A 399 30.50 6.47 -34.89
CA GLY A 399 29.47 7.28 -34.21
C GLY A 399 28.08 7.19 -34.87
N ILE A 400 27.73 6.02 -35.48
CA ILE A 400 26.44 5.78 -36.16
C ILE A 400 25.73 4.57 -35.58
N ALA A 401 24.38 4.56 -35.67
CA ALA A 401 23.57 3.43 -35.30
C ALA A 401 23.56 2.35 -36.41
N ILE A 402 23.06 1.13 -36.11
CA ILE A 402 23.02 0.04 -37.13
C ILE A 402 22.11 0.43 -38.30
N ASP A 403 21.02 1.07 -38.03
CA ASP A 403 20.02 1.53 -39.03
C ASP A 403 20.51 2.71 -39.90
N ASP A 404 21.61 3.40 -39.48
CA ASP A 404 22.26 4.45 -40.26
C ASP A 404 23.37 3.92 -41.16
N MET A 405 23.72 2.63 -41.08
CA MET A 405 24.76 2.01 -41.95
C MET A 405 24.19 1.73 -43.32
N SER A 406 25.01 1.82 -44.35
CA SER A 406 24.65 1.36 -45.69
C SER A 406 24.70 -0.16 -45.77
N ILE A 407 23.93 -0.72 -46.74
CA ILE A 407 23.97 -2.17 -46.97
C ILE A 407 25.36 -2.67 -47.35
N ASP A 408 26.16 -1.86 -48.03
CA ASP A 408 27.53 -2.22 -48.41
C ASP A 408 28.46 -2.35 -47.17
N GLU A 409 28.27 -1.47 -46.15
CA GLU A 409 29.00 -1.55 -44.89
C GLU A 409 28.60 -2.82 -44.11
N LEU A 410 27.30 -3.16 -44.06
CA LEU A 410 26.83 -4.39 -43.43
C LEU A 410 27.35 -5.63 -44.16
N LYS A 411 27.32 -5.65 -45.52
CA LYS A 411 27.82 -6.74 -46.35
C LYS A 411 29.33 -6.92 -46.24
N ALA A 412 30.09 -5.85 -46.02
CA ALA A 412 31.52 -5.95 -45.79
C ALA A 412 31.88 -6.72 -44.52
N ILE A 413 30.96 -6.75 -43.51
CA ILE A 413 31.12 -7.50 -42.27
C ILE A 413 30.58 -8.93 -42.43
N SER A 414 29.43 -9.09 -43.14
CA SER A 414 28.84 -10.37 -43.47
C SER A 414 28.02 -10.32 -44.77
N PRO A 415 28.37 -11.12 -45.80
CA PRO A 415 27.65 -11.07 -47.08
C PRO A 415 26.19 -11.58 -47.00
N VAL A 416 25.76 -12.11 -45.87
CA VAL A 416 24.39 -12.63 -45.63
C VAL A 416 23.36 -11.49 -45.49
N PHE A 417 23.81 -10.25 -45.20
CA PHE A 417 22.89 -9.12 -45.13
C PHE A 417 22.35 -8.74 -46.51
N GLU A 418 21.06 -8.50 -46.56
CA GLU A 418 20.31 -7.99 -47.71
C GLU A 418 19.52 -6.75 -47.33
N GLU A 419 18.94 -6.01 -48.30
CA GLU A 419 18.20 -4.77 -48.06
C GLU A 419 17.04 -4.91 -47.04
N ASP A 420 16.44 -6.10 -46.94
CA ASP A 420 15.35 -6.41 -46.01
C ASP A 420 15.78 -6.36 -44.51
N VAL A 421 17.07 -6.25 -44.21
CA VAL A 421 17.56 -6.07 -42.87
C VAL A 421 17.04 -4.78 -42.22
N PHE A 422 16.94 -3.69 -42.96
CA PHE A 422 16.48 -2.41 -42.43
C PHE A 422 15.03 -2.46 -41.97
N ASP A 423 14.17 -3.21 -42.64
CA ASP A 423 12.82 -3.49 -42.15
C ASP A 423 12.83 -4.36 -40.92
N ALA A 424 13.70 -5.37 -40.86
CA ALA A 424 13.78 -6.31 -39.76
C ALA A 424 14.28 -5.67 -38.45
N ILE A 425 15.19 -4.68 -38.53
CA ILE A 425 15.80 -4.00 -37.37
C ILE A 425 15.14 -2.67 -37.04
N SER A 426 14.10 -2.24 -37.81
CA SER A 426 13.35 -1.03 -37.44
C SER A 426 12.75 -1.17 -36.05
N MET A 427 12.69 -0.10 -35.26
CA MET A 427 12.18 -0.16 -33.88
C MET A 427 10.72 -0.66 -33.84
N GLU A 428 9.94 -0.33 -34.86
CA GLU A 428 8.56 -0.78 -35.03
C GLU A 428 8.50 -2.30 -35.21
N THR A 429 9.34 -2.86 -36.08
CA THR A 429 9.44 -4.31 -36.30
C THR A 429 9.99 -5.00 -35.05
N CYS A 430 11.04 -4.46 -34.44
CA CYS A 430 11.61 -5.00 -33.21
C CYS A 430 10.55 -5.15 -32.11
N VAL A 431 9.68 -4.17 -31.91
CA VAL A 431 8.61 -4.23 -30.92
C VAL A 431 7.46 -5.11 -31.39
N SER A 432 6.99 -4.97 -32.63
CA SER A 432 5.77 -5.64 -33.14
C SER A 432 5.93 -7.15 -33.28
N THR A 433 7.13 -7.63 -33.51
CA THR A 433 7.43 -9.08 -33.64
C THR A 433 7.50 -9.82 -32.31
N ARG A 434 7.62 -9.10 -31.18
CA ARG A 434 7.62 -9.68 -29.83
C ARG A 434 6.19 -9.90 -29.35
N CYS A 435 5.54 -10.97 -29.85
CA CYS A 435 4.09 -11.24 -29.69
C CYS A 435 3.76 -12.27 -28.61
N THR A 436 4.73 -12.84 -27.91
CA THR A 436 4.47 -13.76 -26.80
C THR A 436 3.71 -13.04 -25.66
N VAL A 437 2.98 -13.80 -24.84
CA VAL A 437 2.21 -13.23 -23.73
C VAL A 437 3.14 -12.43 -22.81
N GLY A 438 2.75 -11.19 -22.51
CA GLY A 438 3.54 -10.29 -21.67
C GLY A 438 4.66 -9.54 -22.38
N ALA A 439 4.89 -9.76 -23.69
CA ALA A 439 5.88 -9.04 -24.48
C ALA A 439 5.34 -7.67 -24.97
N PRO A 440 6.21 -6.75 -25.46
CA PRO A 440 5.85 -5.36 -25.69
C PRO A 440 5.00 -5.07 -26.92
N SER A 441 4.74 -6.06 -27.82
CA SER A 441 3.95 -5.78 -29.03
C SER A 441 2.54 -5.32 -28.70
N LYS A 442 1.95 -4.49 -29.58
CA LYS A 442 0.56 -4.05 -29.44
C LYS A 442 -0.41 -5.22 -29.26
N THR A 443 -0.24 -6.28 -30.05
CA THR A 443 -1.08 -7.49 -29.97
C THR A 443 -1.01 -8.17 -28.61
N SER A 444 0.18 -8.23 -28.00
CA SER A 444 0.36 -8.77 -26.66
C SER A 444 -0.22 -7.83 -25.60
N MET A 445 0.06 -6.53 -25.69
CA MET A 445 -0.44 -5.53 -24.74
C MET A 445 -1.95 -5.41 -24.75
N ASP A 446 -2.61 -5.45 -25.92
CA ASP A 446 -4.08 -5.44 -26.02
C ASP A 446 -4.69 -6.64 -25.25
N LYS A 447 -4.09 -7.82 -25.33
CA LYS A 447 -4.54 -9.00 -24.56
C LYS A 447 -4.32 -8.82 -23.05
N VAL A 448 -3.17 -8.30 -22.64
CA VAL A 448 -2.85 -8.05 -21.24
C VAL A 448 -3.78 -6.98 -20.66
N ILE A 449 -4.01 -5.90 -21.39
CA ILE A 449 -4.94 -4.81 -21.02
C ILE A 449 -6.37 -5.35 -20.82
N ALA A 450 -6.83 -6.25 -21.71
CA ALA A 450 -8.16 -6.86 -21.56
C ALA A 450 -8.27 -7.70 -20.26
N VAL A 451 -7.20 -8.42 -19.89
CA VAL A 451 -7.16 -9.15 -18.61
C VAL A 451 -7.18 -8.18 -17.42
N TYR A 452 -6.44 -7.07 -17.50
CA TYR A 452 -6.43 -6.07 -16.46
C TYR A 452 -7.77 -5.31 -16.33
N ASP A 453 -8.43 -5.03 -17.45
CA ASP A 453 -9.80 -4.47 -17.45
C ASP A 453 -10.79 -5.39 -16.70
N GLU A 454 -10.69 -6.69 -16.90
CA GLU A 454 -11.55 -7.65 -16.20
C GLU A 454 -11.19 -7.72 -14.72
N TYR A 455 -9.90 -7.76 -14.38
CA TYR A 455 -9.45 -7.69 -12.99
C TYR A 455 -9.95 -6.44 -12.25
N MET A 456 -9.97 -5.28 -12.92
CA MET A 456 -10.43 -4.02 -12.30
C MET A 456 -11.93 -3.98 -12.03
N LYS A 457 -12.74 -4.85 -12.66
CA LYS A 457 -14.18 -4.98 -12.37
C LYS A 457 -14.43 -5.78 -11.10
N SER A 458 -13.54 -6.71 -10.75
CA SER A 458 -13.64 -7.48 -9.53
C SER A 458 -13.22 -6.66 -8.31
N ASN A 459 -13.85 -6.93 -7.17
CA ASN A 459 -13.48 -6.33 -5.90
C ASN A 459 -13.49 -7.43 -4.84
N TRP A 460 -12.30 -7.83 -4.37
CA TRP A 460 -12.19 -8.87 -3.36
C TRP A 460 -12.92 -8.53 -2.04
N GLN A 461 -13.16 -7.23 -1.78
CA GLN A 461 -13.92 -6.79 -0.61
C GLN A 461 -15.39 -7.24 -0.67
N ASP A 462 -15.91 -7.51 -1.86
CA ASP A 462 -17.28 -8.00 -2.05
C ASP A 462 -17.35 -9.54 -1.98
N GLU A 463 -16.19 -10.23 -1.98
CA GLU A 463 -16.06 -11.68 -1.98
C GLU A 463 -15.71 -12.27 -0.60
N VAL A 464 -15.40 -11.40 0.39
CA VAL A 464 -15.03 -11.74 1.77
C VAL A 464 -15.99 -11.09 2.76
#